data_77e050a3992385a021f1211b0f20e9ea
#
_entry.id   77e050a3992385a021f1211b0f20e9ea
#
_cell.length_a   1.000
_cell.length_b   1.000
_cell.length_c   1.000
_cell.angle_alpha   90.00
_cell.angle_beta   90.00
_cell.angle_gamma   90.00
#
_symmetry.space_group_name_H-M   'P 1'
#
loop_
_entity.id
_entity.type
_entity.pdbx_description
1 polymer ?
#
loop_
_entity_poly.entity_id
_entity_poly.type
_entity_poly.pdbx_seq_one_letter_code
_entity_poly.pdbx_strand_id
1 'polypeptide(L)'
;IVGVPLNNQELLNAIYSGPFVTMAREEFSNSQNANIQKWSAYIKGDVNRQEYLATALNWVSKGNIDSYMSQHRFDTNITELKAYFNSVITWASTVFKDVKSDMRGLEWGRLYETYHSNSYDPNKVSETLCKLYADPQVQDTKGICEYILGGCKDTKLLNVRVFDDNTERVVYEKQTQDAKLKEISNCPLCAIGNDNNKNRIWELKE
;
A
#
# COMPACT_ATOMS: atom_id res chain seq x y z
N ILE A 1 -16.46 36.52 7.11
CA ILE A 1 -16.41 35.06 7.27
C ILE A 1 -15.63 34.56 6.06
N VAL A 2 -14.39 34.13 6.27
CA VAL A 2 -13.61 33.47 5.21
C VAL A 2 -14.10 32.03 5.15
N GLY A 3 -14.88 31.68 4.13
CA GLY A 3 -15.35 30.31 3.93
C GLY A 3 -14.20 29.36 3.61
N VAL A 4 -14.31 28.10 4.02
CA VAL A 4 -13.40 27.05 3.59
C VAL A 4 -13.64 26.83 2.08
N PRO A 5 -12.58 26.87 1.21
CA PRO A 5 -12.75 26.63 -0.21
C PRO A 5 -13.28 25.22 -0.47
N LEU A 6 -14.14 25.09 -1.49
CA LEU A 6 -14.62 23.79 -1.95
C LEU A 6 -13.45 22.97 -2.52
N ASN A 7 -13.43 21.68 -2.22
CA ASN A 7 -12.53 20.76 -2.88
C ASN A 7 -13.10 20.32 -4.26
N ASN A 8 -12.29 19.62 -5.05
CA ASN A 8 -12.68 19.19 -6.40
C ASN A 8 -13.96 18.33 -6.40
N GLN A 9 -14.15 17.44 -5.43
CA GLN A 9 -15.35 16.60 -5.37
C GLN A 9 -16.59 17.40 -5.00
N GLU A 10 -16.48 18.33 -4.07
CA GLU A 10 -17.58 19.23 -3.72
C GLU A 10 -18.02 20.08 -4.91
N LEU A 11 -17.05 20.50 -5.74
CA LEU A 11 -17.30 21.23 -6.97
C LEU A 11 -18.02 20.36 -8.01
N LEU A 12 -17.54 19.13 -8.25
CA LEU A 12 -18.17 18.18 -9.17
C LEU A 12 -19.60 17.81 -8.70
N ASN A 13 -19.83 17.67 -7.41
CA ASN A 13 -21.16 17.43 -6.85
C ASN A 13 -22.14 18.57 -7.14
N ALA A 14 -21.66 19.82 -7.20
CA ALA A 14 -22.46 20.98 -7.56
C ALA A 14 -22.76 21.03 -9.08
N ILE A 15 -21.74 20.74 -9.91
CA ILE A 15 -21.87 20.72 -11.38
C ILE A 15 -22.85 19.63 -11.83
N TYR A 16 -22.71 18.44 -11.29
CA TYR A 16 -23.52 17.26 -11.65
C TYR A 16 -24.62 16.98 -10.64
N SER A 17 -25.16 18.04 -9.99
CA SER A 17 -26.25 17.87 -9.05
C SER A 17 -27.43 17.11 -9.67
N GLY A 18 -27.95 16.11 -8.95
CA GLY A 18 -29.01 15.22 -9.40
C GLY A 18 -29.28 14.09 -8.43
N PRO A 19 -30.22 13.17 -8.75
CA PRO A 19 -30.58 12.06 -7.89
C PRO A 19 -29.39 11.18 -7.52
N PHE A 20 -28.53 10.84 -8.49
CA PHE A 20 -27.34 10.04 -8.29
C PHE A 20 -26.42 10.62 -7.20
N VAL A 21 -26.02 11.89 -7.36
CA VAL A 21 -25.10 12.55 -6.41
C VAL A 21 -25.71 12.63 -5.01
N THR A 22 -27.02 12.87 -4.92
CA THR A 22 -27.72 12.92 -3.62
C THR A 22 -27.57 11.59 -2.88
N MET A 23 -27.92 10.48 -3.53
CA MET A 23 -27.82 9.14 -2.95
C MET A 23 -26.35 8.74 -2.67
N ALA A 24 -25.44 9.09 -3.58
CA ALA A 24 -24.02 8.80 -3.39
C ALA A 24 -23.45 9.54 -2.16
N ARG A 25 -23.83 10.78 -1.93
CA ARG A 25 -23.47 11.54 -0.74
C ARG A 25 -24.05 10.93 0.54
N GLU A 26 -25.32 10.52 0.52
CA GLU A 26 -25.94 9.84 1.67
C GLU A 26 -25.20 8.56 2.06
N GLU A 27 -24.72 7.78 1.10
CA GLU A 27 -23.98 6.54 1.36
C GLU A 27 -22.53 6.81 1.80
N PHE A 28 -21.79 7.63 1.06
CA PHE A 28 -20.33 7.74 1.21
C PHE A 28 -19.87 8.95 2.05
N SER A 29 -20.74 9.90 2.34
CA SER A 29 -20.40 11.10 3.09
C SER A 29 -21.17 11.22 4.41
N ASN A 30 -21.76 10.12 4.86
CA ASN A 30 -22.46 10.05 6.13
C ASN A 30 -21.55 9.43 7.19
N SER A 31 -21.04 10.24 8.12
CA SER A 31 -20.17 9.79 9.21
C SER A 31 -20.81 8.77 10.16
N GLN A 32 -22.14 8.63 10.13
CA GLN A 32 -22.89 7.64 10.92
C GLN A 32 -23.03 6.29 10.20
N ASN A 33 -22.56 6.15 8.98
CA ASN A 33 -22.61 4.88 8.27
C ASN A 33 -21.75 3.84 9.00
N ALA A 34 -22.36 2.70 9.35
CA ALA A 34 -21.71 1.62 10.10
C ALA A 34 -20.46 1.05 9.41
N ASN A 35 -20.34 1.22 8.09
CA ASN A 35 -19.20 0.74 7.31
C ASN A 35 -17.99 1.68 7.36
N ILE A 36 -18.11 2.89 7.89
CA ILE A 36 -17.02 3.88 7.90
C ILE A 36 -15.77 3.35 8.59
N GLN A 37 -15.90 2.64 9.70
CA GLN A 37 -14.75 2.04 10.38
C GLN A 37 -14.00 1.05 9.48
N LYS A 38 -14.73 0.20 8.76
CA LYS A 38 -14.14 -0.76 7.82
C LYS A 38 -13.45 -0.03 6.66
N TRP A 39 -14.11 0.99 6.11
CA TRP A 39 -13.59 1.75 4.98
C TRP A 39 -12.36 2.59 5.35
N SER A 40 -12.34 3.17 6.55
CA SER A 40 -11.24 4.01 7.04
C SER A 40 -9.90 3.27 7.18
N ALA A 41 -9.93 1.96 7.22
CA ALA A 41 -8.72 1.13 7.19
C ALA A 41 -7.99 1.19 5.84
N TYR A 42 -8.72 1.45 4.76
CA TYR A 42 -8.22 1.44 3.38
C TYR A 42 -8.24 2.81 2.73
N ILE A 43 -9.14 3.70 3.13
CA ILE A 43 -9.34 5.02 2.54
C ILE A 43 -8.76 6.10 3.44
N LYS A 44 -8.01 7.00 2.85
CA LYS A 44 -7.53 8.23 3.49
C LYS A 44 -8.50 9.36 3.18
N GLY A 45 -8.74 10.23 4.17
CA GLY A 45 -9.49 11.45 3.96
C GLY A 45 -10.58 11.68 5.00
N ASP A 46 -11.36 12.75 4.80
CA ASP A 46 -12.48 13.16 5.64
C ASP A 46 -13.80 12.85 4.94
N VAL A 47 -14.64 12.06 5.61
CA VAL A 47 -15.98 11.68 5.15
C VAL A 47 -16.83 12.93 4.87
N ASN A 48 -16.77 13.94 5.75
CA ASN A 48 -17.56 15.16 5.65
C ASN A 48 -17.12 16.05 4.47
N ARG A 49 -15.86 15.90 4.02
CA ARG A 49 -15.29 16.60 2.87
C ARG A 49 -15.46 15.82 1.56
N GLN A 50 -16.35 14.84 1.51
CA GLN A 50 -16.66 14.03 0.33
C GLN A 50 -15.48 13.18 -0.20
N GLU A 51 -14.41 12.98 0.59
CA GLU A 51 -13.20 12.30 0.10
C GLU A 51 -13.41 10.79 -0.07
N TYR A 52 -14.32 10.19 0.70
CA TYR A 52 -14.71 8.79 0.50
C TYR A 52 -15.53 8.62 -0.79
N LEU A 53 -16.43 9.56 -1.06
CA LEU A 53 -17.18 9.60 -2.32
C LEU A 53 -16.22 9.79 -3.51
N ALA A 54 -15.27 10.72 -3.39
CA ALA A 54 -14.26 10.95 -4.42
C ALA A 54 -13.47 9.67 -4.72
N THR A 55 -13.07 8.94 -3.69
CA THR A 55 -12.35 7.66 -3.83
C THR A 55 -13.22 6.61 -4.51
N ALA A 56 -14.47 6.46 -4.10
CA ALA A 56 -15.40 5.49 -4.71
C ALA A 56 -15.64 5.79 -6.19
N LEU A 57 -15.86 7.05 -6.53
CA LEU A 57 -16.03 7.50 -7.91
C LEU A 57 -14.75 7.31 -8.74
N ASN A 58 -13.58 7.62 -8.17
CA ASN A 58 -12.29 7.41 -8.83
C ASN A 58 -12.08 5.93 -9.20
N TRP A 59 -12.41 5.04 -8.29
CA TRP A 59 -12.23 3.61 -8.52
C TRP A 59 -13.18 3.07 -9.60
N VAL A 60 -14.48 3.34 -9.51
CA VAL A 60 -15.46 2.82 -10.49
C VAL A 60 -15.25 3.41 -11.87
N SER A 61 -14.87 4.70 -11.95
CA SER A 61 -14.64 5.40 -13.22
C SER A 61 -13.24 5.18 -13.80
N LYS A 62 -12.36 4.46 -13.09
CA LYS A 62 -10.94 4.28 -13.45
C LYS A 62 -10.23 5.62 -13.69
N GLY A 63 -10.53 6.59 -12.82
CA GLY A 63 -9.94 7.94 -12.86
C GLY A 63 -10.72 8.97 -13.67
N ASN A 64 -11.77 8.60 -14.40
CA ASN A 64 -12.55 9.52 -15.22
C ASN A 64 -13.87 9.93 -14.53
N ILE A 65 -13.74 10.56 -13.35
CA ILE A 65 -14.88 10.91 -12.47
C ILE A 65 -15.87 11.82 -13.18
N ASP A 66 -15.37 12.83 -13.91
CA ASP A 66 -16.18 13.83 -14.59
C ASP A 66 -17.15 13.19 -15.60
N SER A 67 -16.62 12.33 -16.47
CA SER A 67 -17.43 11.58 -17.43
C SER A 67 -18.44 10.66 -16.76
N TYR A 68 -18.02 9.94 -15.72
CA TYR A 68 -18.89 9.04 -14.99
C TYR A 68 -20.06 9.79 -14.34
N MET A 69 -19.78 10.88 -13.61
CA MET A 69 -20.82 11.70 -12.98
C MET A 69 -21.78 12.33 -13.99
N SER A 70 -21.26 12.75 -15.15
CA SER A 70 -22.07 13.30 -16.23
C SER A 70 -23.06 12.25 -16.79
N GLN A 71 -22.59 11.03 -17.02
CA GLN A 71 -23.40 9.93 -17.57
C GLN A 71 -24.48 9.46 -16.59
N HIS A 72 -24.12 9.35 -15.30
CA HIS A 72 -25.00 8.82 -14.27
C HIS A 72 -25.83 9.89 -13.55
N ARG A 73 -25.71 11.16 -13.91
CA ARG A 73 -26.32 12.32 -13.21
C ARG A 73 -27.76 12.10 -12.81
N PHE A 74 -28.56 11.50 -13.70
CA PHE A 74 -30.01 11.33 -13.54
C PHE A 74 -30.42 9.93 -13.09
N ASP A 75 -29.47 9.05 -12.79
CA ASP A 75 -29.76 7.73 -12.29
C ASP A 75 -30.42 7.81 -10.91
N THR A 76 -31.42 6.95 -10.70
CA THR A 76 -32.20 6.87 -9.47
C THR A 76 -31.68 5.79 -8.52
N ASN A 77 -30.47 5.29 -8.76
CA ASN A 77 -29.78 4.36 -7.87
C ASN A 77 -28.26 4.50 -7.99
N ILE A 78 -27.55 3.95 -7.03
CA ILE A 78 -26.08 3.92 -6.95
C ILE A 78 -25.55 2.48 -6.84
N THR A 79 -26.31 1.52 -7.35
CA THR A 79 -26.05 0.10 -7.14
C THR A 79 -24.69 -0.30 -7.70
N GLU A 80 -24.35 0.17 -8.90
CA GLU A 80 -23.05 -0.12 -9.54
C GLU A 80 -21.89 0.44 -8.71
N LEU A 81 -21.95 1.72 -8.36
CA LEU A 81 -20.92 2.39 -7.55
C LEU A 81 -20.70 1.66 -6.22
N LYS A 82 -21.80 1.34 -5.52
CA LYS A 82 -21.76 0.67 -4.23
C LYS A 82 -21.23 -0.77 -4.34
N ALA A 83 -21.69 -1.52 -5.35
CA ALA A 83 -21.25 -2.90 -5.57
C ALA A 83 -19.76 -2.95 -5.90
N TYR A 84 -19.30 -2.10 -6.82
CA TYR A 84 -17.88 -2.05 -7.19
C TYR A 84 -17.00 -1.69 -5.99
N PHE A 85 -17.34 -0.62 -5.29
CA PHE A 85 -16.60 -0.18 -4.10
C PHE A 85 -16.50 -1.29 -3.03
N ASN A 86 -17.63 -1.93 -2.72
CA ASN A 86 -17.66 -3.02 -1.75
C ASN A 86 -16.86 -4.24 -2.20
N SER A 87 -16.83 -4.52 -3.51
CA SER A 87 -16.00 -5.61 -4.07
C SER A 87 -14.52 -5.34 -3.84
N VAL A 88 -14.05 -4.12 -4.07
CA VAL A 88 -12.67 -3.69 -3.81
C VAL A 88 -12.31 -3.86 -2.33
N ILE A 89 -13.12 -3.30 -1.42
CA ILE A 89 -12.87 -3.36 0.02
C ILE A 89 -12.92 -4.79 0.56
N THR A 90 -13.89 -5.59 0.09
CA THR A 90 -14.03 -6.99 0.52
C THR A 90 -12.85 -7.81 0.06
N TRP A 91 -12.44 -7.66 -1.19
CA TRP A 91 -11.25 -8.33 -1.72
C TRP A 91 -9.99 -7.95 -0.91
N ALA A 92 -9.73 -6.65 -0.73
CA ALA A 92 -8.57 -6.18 0.03
C ALA A 92 -8.57 -6.77 1.46
N SER A 93 -9.72 -6.76 2.15
CA SER A 93 -9.84 -7.31 3.51
C SER A 93 -9.76 -8.83 3.58
N THR A 94 -10.05 -9.54 2.50
CA THR A 94 -9.92 -11.00 2.42
C THR A 94 -8.46 -11.40 2.20
N VAL A 95 -7.75 -10.68 1.36
CA VAL A 95 -6.33 -10.94 1.05
C VAL A 95 -5.44 -10.53 2.23
N PHE A 96 -5.67 -9.34 2.79
CA PHE A 96 -4.88 -8.77 3.89
C PHE A 96 -5.67 -8.81 5.19
N LYS A 97 -5.51 -9.88 5.96
CA LYS A 97 -6.16 -10.02 7.29
C LYS A 97 -5.59 -9.03 8.32
N ASP A 98 -4.29 -8.76 8.23
CA ASP A 98 -3.58 -7.86 9.13
C ASP A 98 -3.48 -6.47 8.51
N VAL A 99 -4.41 -5.60 8.87
CA VAL A 99 -4.44 -4.23 8.37
C VAL A 99 -3.29 -3.40 8.97
N LYS A 100 -2.49 -2.76 8.13
CA LYS A 100 -1.42 -1.83 8.52
C LYS A 100 -1.82 -0.40 8.16
N SER A 101 -1.27 0.57 8.90
CA SER A 101 -1.53 2.01 8.68
C SER A 101 -1.23 2.46 7.24
N ASP A 102 -0.20 1.88 6.62
CA ASP A 102 0.28 2.23 5.28
C ASP A 102 -0.65 1.72 4.17
N MET A 103 -1.58 0.82 4.49
CA MET A 103 -2.65 0.40 3.57
C MET A 103 -3.68 1.49 3.31
N ARG A 104 -3.73 2.47 4.22
CA ARG A 104 -4.69 3.57 4.13
C ARG A 104 -4.30 4.55 3.02
N GLY A 105 -5.15 4.66 2.03
CA GLY A 105 -4.97 5.57 0.90
C GLY A 105 -4.13 5.02 -0.24
N LEU A 106 -3.91 3.71 -0.28
CA LEU A 106 -3.40 3.04 -1.48
C LEU A 106 -4.45 3.07 -2.59
N GLU A 107 -4.00 2.94 -3.83
CA GLU A 107 -4.86 2.87 -5.02
C GLU A 107 -5.55 1.50 -5.15
N TRP A 108 -6.39 1.16 -4.15
CA TRP A 108 -7.02 -0.16 -4.06
C TRP A 108 -7.87 -0.52 -5.27
N GLY A 109 -8.51 0.46 -5.92
CA GLY A 109 -9.25 0.23 -7.17
C GLY A 109 -8.32 -0.28 -8.28
N ARG A 110 -7.17 0.36 -8.47
CA ARG A 110 -6.16 -0.07 -9.45
C ARG A 110 -5.59 -1.45 -9.11
N LEU A 111 -5.26 -1.67 -7.84
CA LEU A 111 -4.75 -2.97 -7.37
C LEU A 111 -5.80 -4.07 -7.57
N TYR A 112 -7.07 -3.79 -7.30
CA TYR A 112 -8.17 -4.70 -7.56
C TYR A 112 -8.26 -5.06 -9.05
N GLU A 113 -8.31 -4.07 -9.94
CA GLU A 113 -8.37 -4.31 -11.39
C GLU A 113 -7.22 -5.19 -11.88
N THR A 114 -6.02 -5.01 -11.31
CA THR A 114 -4.82 -5.72 -11.75
C THR A 114 -4.72 -7.13 -11.17
N TYR A 115 -5.16 -7.33 -9.91
CA TYR A 115 -4.76 -8.51 -9.15
C TYR A 115 -5.92 -9.36 -8.59
N HIS A 116 -7.18 -8.91 -8.68
CA HIS A 116 -8.31 -9.61 -8.04
C HIS A 116 -8.56 -11.02 -8.58
N SER A 117 -8.15 -11.29 -9.80
CA SER A 117 -8.28 -12.63 -10.43
C SER A 117 -7.28 -13.66 -9.92
N ASN A 118 -6.24 -13.23 -9.21
CA ASN A 118 -5.24 -14.11 -8.65
C ASN A 118 -5.75 -14.77 -7.36
N SER A 119 -5.26 -15.99 -7.09
CA SER A 119 -5.54 -16.67 -5.83
C SER A 119 -4.46 -16.35 -4.79
N TYR A 120 -4.87 -16.01 -3.58
CA TYR A 120 -3.99 -15.71 -2.46
C TYR A 120 -4.31 -16.60 -1.27
N ASP A 121 -3.26 -17.06 -0.58
CA ASP A 121 -3.37 -17.66 0.75
C ASP A 121 -3.18 -16.55 1.80
N PRO A 122 -4.25 -16.14 2.52
CA PRO A 122 -4.16 -15.03 3.46
C PRO A 122 -3.14 -15.25 4.59
N ASN A 123 -2.85 -16.50 4.96
CA ASN A 123 -1.86 -16.78 6.00
C ASN A 123 -0.45 -16.52 5.48
N LYS A 124 -0.14 -16.97 4.26
CA LYS A 124 1.15 -16.66 3.61
C LYS A 124 1.31 -15.17 3.36
N VAL A 125 0.24 -14.47 2.98
CA VAL A 125 0.23 -13.02 2.82
C VAL A 125 0.59 -12.34 4.15
N SER A 126 -0.05 -12.73 5.27
CA SER A 126 0.24 -12.20 6.61
C SER A 126 1.69 -12.46 7.04
N GLU A 127 2.20 -13.67 6.83
CA GLU A 127 3.60 -13.99 7.14
C GLU A 127 4.58 -13.13 6.34
N THR A 128 4.35 -13.00 5.03
CA THR A 128 5.20 -12.20 4.14
C THR A 128 5.12 -10.72 4.50
N LEU A 129 3.92 -10.23 4.79
CA LEU A 129 3.69 -8.87 5.25
C LEU A 129 4.50 -8.57 6.51
N CYS A 130 4.42 -9.43 7.53
CA CYS A 130 5.16 -9.25 8.77
C CYS A 130 6.67 -9.27 8.55
N LYS A 131 7.19 -10.16 7.70
CA LYS A 131 8.63 -10.22 7.37
C LYS A 131 9.10 -8.94 6.71
N LEU A 132 8.37 -8.42 5.72
CA LEU A 132 8.75 -7.21 5.00
C LEU A 132 8.67 -5.94 5.86
N TYR A 133 7.68 -5.85 6.77
CA TYR A 133 7.61 -4.74 7.73
C TYR A 133 8.73 -4.78 8.79
N ALA A 134 9.27 -5.96 9.08
CA ALA A 134 10.38 -6.13 10.00
C ALA A 134 11.76 -5.97 9.33
N ASP A 135 11.82 -5.92 8.00
CA ASP A 135 13.06 -5.83 7.23
C ASP A 135 13.54 -4.37 7.17
N PRO A 136 14.69 -4.02 7.79
CA PRO A 136 15.20 -2.66 7.78
C PRO A 136 15.69 -2.19 6.39
N GLN A 137 15.82 -3.09 5.43
CA GLN A 137 16.20 -2.75 4.06
C GLN A 137 15.03 -2.24 3.23
N VAL A 138 13.80 -2.55 3.62
CA VAL A 138 12.59 -2.05 2.95
C VAL A 138 12.40 -0.58 3.30
N GLN A 139 12.50 0.30 2.29
CA GLN A 139 12.37 1.75 2.47
C GLN A 139 10.95 2.25 2.15
N ASP A 140 10.22 1.58 1.27
CA ASP A 140 8.85 1.93 0.91
C ASP A 140 7.86 0.86 1.40
N THR A 141 7.29 1.11 2.58
CA THR A 141 6.29 0.23 3.18
C THR A 141 4.94 0.25 2.43
N LYS A 142 4.64 1.30 1.67
CA LYS A 142 3.43 1.38 0.85
C LYS A 142 3.47 0.44 -0.35
N GLY A 143 4.66 0.20 -0.88
CA GLY A 143 4.88 -0.73 -1.99
C GLY A 143 4.72 -2.20 -1.60
N ILE A 144 4.76 -2.53 -0.30
CA ILE A 144 4.70 -3.92 0.19
C ILE A 144 3.43 -4.64 -0.30
N CYS A 145 2.27 -3.98 -0.23
CA CYS A 145 1.01 -4.59 -0.65
C CYS A 145 1.04 -4.97 -2.13
N GLU A 146 1.46 -4.06 -3.00
CA GLU A 146 1.55 -4.33 -4.43
C GLU A 146 2.62 -5.38 -4.75
N TYR A 147 3.75 -5.36 -4.05
CA TYR A 147 4.80 -6.37 -4.17
C TYR A 147 4.27 -7.78 -3.87
N ILE A 148 3.52 -7.95 -2.77
CA ILE A 148 2.91 -9.24 -2.40
C ILE A 148 1.88 -9.66 -3.45
N LEU A 149 1.00 -8.76 -3.89
CA LEU A 149 -0.02 -9.02 -4.90
C LEU A 149 0.60 -9.43 -6.24
N GLY A 150 1.75 -8.86 -6.60
CA GLY A 150 2.52 -9.19 -7.80
C GLY A 150 3.34 -10.49 -7.68
N GLY A 151 3.16 -11.25 -6.60
CA GLY A 151 3.87 -12.52 -6.37
C GLY A 151 5.32 -12.36 -5.95
N CYS A 152 5.66 -11.28 -5.28
CA CYS A 152 6.98 -10.96 -4.73
C CYS A 152 8.10 -10.88 -5.79
N LYS A 153 7.79 -10.33 -6.98
CA LYS A 153 8.73 -10.29 -8.10
C LYS A 153 9.41 -8.94 -8.30
N ASP A 154 8.68 -7.85 -8.16
CA ASP A 154 9.19 -6.50 -8.43
C ASP A 154 9.71 -5.82 -7.16
N THR A 155 10.98 -6.04 -6.85
CA THR A 155 11.65 -5.46 -5.68
C THR A 155 11.77 -3.94 -5.72
N LYS A 156 11.58 -3.29 -6.88
CA LYS A 156 11.57 -1.83 -7.00
C LYS A 156 10.45 -1.19 -6.20
N LEU A 157 9.32 -1.90 -6.03
CA LEU A 157 8.20 -1.46 -5.21
C LEU A 157 8.55 -1.29 -3.73
N LEU A 158 9.57 -2.00 -3.26
CA LEU A 158 10.03 -1.92 -1.87
C LEU A 158 11.09 -0.84 -1.65
N ASN A 159 11.60 -0.24 -2.74
CA ASN A 159 12.74 0.68 -2.69
C ASN A 159 13.84 0.16 -1.75
N VAL A 160 14.23 -1.11 -1.96
CA VAL A 160 15.21 -1.79 -1.10
C VAL A 160 16.52 -1.03 -1.14
N ARG A 161 17.10 -0.81 0.04
CA ARG A 161 18.40 -0.17 0.16
C ARG A 161 19.49 -1.11 -0.36
N VAL A 162 19.86 -0.93 -1.61
CA VAL A 162 21.02 -1.60 -2.21
C VAL A 162 22.23 -0.71 -1.95
N PHE A 163 23.26 -1.27 -1.31
CA PHE A 163 24.54 -0.59 -1.25
C PHE A 163 25.20 -0.73 -2.63
N ASP A 164 25.79 0.36 -3.12
CA ASP A 164 26.59 0.31 -4.34
C ASP A 164 27.88 -0.52 -4.08
N ASP A 165 28.44 -1.09 -5.15
CA ASP A 165 29.62 -1.97 -5.09
C ASP A 165 30.80 -1.30 -4.37
N ASN A 166 30.93 0.02 -4.50
CA ASN A 166 31.99 0.77 -3.84
C ASN A 166 31.78 0.82 -2.32
N THR A 167 30.54 1.03 -1.87
CA THR A 167 30.20 0.97 -0.45
C THR A 167 30.42 -0.42 0.13
N GLU A 168 30.05 -1.48 -0.60
CA GLU A 168 30.29 -2.87 -0.20
C GLU A 168 31.78 -3.14 -0.03
N ARG A 169 32.61 -2.73 -1.00
CA ARG A 169 34.08 -2.88 -0.95
C ARG A 169 34.68 -2.13 0.23
N VAL A 170 34.30 -0.89 0.44
CA VAL A 170 34.81 -0.09 1.56
C VAL A 170 34.46 -0.71 2.91
N VAL A 171 33.23 -1.17 3.09
CA VAL A 171 32.80 -1.86 4.33
C VAL A 171 33.54 -3.17 4.52
N TYR A 172 33.67 -3.97 3.44
CA TYR A 172 34.42 -5.22 3.47
C TYR A 172 35.90 -5.02 3.84
N GLU A 173 36.57 -4.06 3.21
CA GLU A 173 37.96 -3.74 3.52
C GLU A 173 38.17 -3.33 4.96
N LYS A 174 37.29 -2.44 5.47
CA LYS A 174 37.33 -1.99 6.87
C LYS A 174 37.10 -3.16 7.84
N GLN A 175 36.08 -3.96 7.61
CA GLN A 175 35.80 -5.16 8.44
C GLN A 175 36.97 -6.14 8.40
N THR A 176 37.58 -6.34 7.24
CA THR A 176 38.70 -7.25 7.06
C THR A 176 39.97 -6.74 7.77
N GLN A 177 40.23 -5.43 7.73
CA GLN A 177 41.34 -4.84 8.47
C GLN A 177 41.16 -4.99 9.98
N ASP A 178 39.98 -4.64 10.49
CA ASP A 178 39.65 -4.78 11.91
C ASP A 178 39.73 -6.24 12.38
N ALA A 179 39.26 -7.16 11.56
CA ALA A 179 39.28 -8.59 11.83
C ALA A 179 40.73 -9.15 11.89
N LYS A 180 41.58 -8.75 10.96
CA LYS A 180 43.02 -9.13 10.97
C LYS A 180 43.74 -8.60 12.21
N LEU A 181 43.45 -7.36 12.65
CA LEU A 181 44.04 -6.77 13.85
C LEU A 181 43.63 -7.52 15.12
N LYS A 182 42.42 -8.08 15.12
CA LYS A 182 41.84 -8.82 16.27
C LYS A 182 42.07 -10.33 16.19
N GLU A 183 42.70 -10.82 15.12
CA GLU A 183 42.88 -12.26 14.81
C GLU A 183 41.55 -13.06 14.84
N ILE A 184 40.48 -12.44 14.34
CA ILE A 184 39.12 -13.04 14.24
C ILE A 184 38.64 -13.06 12.78
N SER A 185 37.52 -13.73 12.53
CA SER A 185 36.89 -13.71 11.21
C SER A 185 36.32 -12.31 10.86
N ASN A 186 36.40 -11.93 9.57
CA ASN A 186 35.70 -10.77 9.06
C ASN A 186 34.17 -11.00 8.88
N CYS A 187 33.69 -12.22 9.07
CA CYS A 187 32.27 -12.53 9.21
C CYS A 187 31.87 -12.42 10.69
N PRO A 188 30.93 -11.52 11.05
CA PRO A 188 30.52 -11.33 12.46
C PRO A 188 29.98 -12.61 13.11
N LEU A 189 29.25 -13.44 12.35
CA LEU A 189 28.72 -14.71 12.84
C LEU A 189 29.84 -15.74 13.11
N CYS A 190 30.83 -15.84 12.22
CA CYS A 190 31.96 -16.72 12.43
C CYS A 190 32.86 -16.25 13.59
N ALA A 191 33.05 -14.93 13.74
CA ALA A 191 33.88 -14.35 14.79
C ALA A 191 33.38 -14.68 16.21
N ILE A 192 32.09 -14.82 16.41
CA ILE A 192 31.45 -15.20 17.69
C ILE A 192 31.23 -16.72 17.82
N GLY A 193 31.37 -17.46 16.73
CA GLY A 193 31.19 -18.91 16.68
C GLY A 193 32.34 -19.67 17.35
N ASN A 194 32.10 -20.93 17.66
CA ASN A 194 33.09 -21.85 18.24
C ASN A 194 33.62 -22.88 17.22
N ASP A 195 33.38 -22.65 15.93
CA ASP A 195 33.80 -23.53 14.87
C ASP A 195 35.18 -23.16 14.27
N ASN A 196 35.67 -23.98 13.31
CA ASN A 196 36.94 -23.77 12.65
C ASN A 196 37.01 -22.51 11.77
N ASN A 197 35.91 -21.77 11.66
CA ASN A 197 35.83 -20.54 10.84
C ASN A 197 36.06 -19.26 11.67
N LYS A 198 36.30 -19.40 12.97
CA LYS A 198 36.42 -18.27 13.92
C LYS A 198 37.49 -17.25 13.49
N ASN A 199 38.56 -17.67 12.85
CA ASN A 199 39.69 -16.85 12.40
C ASN A 199 39.75 -16.76 10.86
N ARG A 200 38.76 -17.28 10.14
CA ARG A 200 38.77 -17.31 8.68
C ARG A 200 38.41 -15.95 8.12
N ILE A 201 39.27 -15.48 7.20
CA ILE A 201 38.96 -14.31 6.37
C ILE A 201 38.23 -14.81 5.11
N TRP A 202 36.98 -14.34 4.94
CA TRP A 202 36.14 -14.64 3.78
C TRP A 202 36.37 -13.59 2.69
N GLU A 203 36.35 -13.99 1.45
CA GLU A 203 36.42 -13.08 0.30
C GLU A 203 35.07 -12.55 -0.06
N LEU A 204 34.97 -11.29 -0.51
CA LEU A 204 33.80 -10.73 -1.11
C LEU A 204 33.57 -11.45 -2.45
N LYS A 205 32.38 -12.04 -2.63
CA LYS A 205 32.01 -12.61 -3.94
C LYS A 205 31.47 -11.49 -4.81
N GLU A 206 32.02 -11.36 -5.99
CA GLU A 206 31.47 -10.55 -7.09
C GLU A 206 30.16 -11.13 -7.61
#